data_ef33260e6294fdd362d007053684aca0
#
_entry.id   ef33260e6294fdd362d007053684aca0
#
_cell.length_a   1.000
_cell.length_b   1.000
_cell.length_c   1.000
_cell.angle_alpha   90.00
_cell.angle_beta   90.00
_cell.angle_gamma   90.00
#
_symmetry.space_group_name_H-M   'P 1'
#
loop_
_entity.id
_entity.type
_entity.pdbx_description
1 polymer ?
#
loop_
_entity_poly.entity_id
_entity_poly.type
_entity_poly.pdbx_seq_one_letter_code
_entity_poly.pdbx_strand_id
1 'polypeptide(L)'
;MLKKVILSSLISVLLMLFSASSSAQSMLKDMDYNYKVLETWMENNKEKYDSLMTLFLNADTLGVYEAFTLYFGYTYTDKYQPMYSEDKAALDLYNKGLAEEAYKAYQKEYEKNPLFLRTLLRLAMLADKLGYAEESKKYVFRFVTLSKAIGLSGDASKEHPMHVICVPDEYMMLKMITDFAAYDTQGQSLVGSCDVLKLKMADDGSIREYWFNVSRYFAVMQKQLNFK
;
A
#
# COMPACT_ATOMS: atom_id res chain seq x y z
N MET A 1 12.23 -19.64 -13.94
CA MET A 1 10.85 -20.04 -14.25
C MET A 1 9.86 -19.57 -13.20
N LEU A 2 10.11 -19.74 -11.92
CA LEU A 2 9.22 -19.38 -10.81
C LEU A 2 8.88 -17.88 -10.74
N LYS A 3 9.86 -16.97 -10.95
CA LYS A 3 9.62 -15.51 -11.01
C LYS A 3 8.59 -15.10 -12.06
N LYS A 4 8.50 -15.83 -13.17
CA LYS A 4 7.50 -15.58 -14.23
C LYS A 4 6.09 -16.01 -13.84
N VAL A 5 5.94 -17.06 -13.02
CA VAL A 5 4.62 -17.60 -12.64
C VAL A 5 3.98 -16.71 -11.56
N ILE A 6 4.73 -16.29 -10.53
CA ILE A 6 4.22 -15.35 -9.51
C ILE A 6 3.93 -13.98 -10.13
N LEU A 7 4.83 -13.51 -10.98
CA LEU A 7 4.65 -12.27 -11.70
C LEU A 7 3.44 -12.34 -12.64
N SER A 8 3.23 -13.46 -13.35
CA SER A 8 2.08 -13.62 -14.24
C SER A 8 0.74 -13.74 -13.50
N SER A 9 0.69 -14.38 -12.33
CA SER A 9 -0.53 -14.43 -11.51
C SER A 9 -0.83 -13.09 -10.86
N LEU A 10 0.18 -12.35 -10.39
CA LEU A 10 0.06 -10.97 -9.92
C LEU A 10 -0.37 -10.03 -11.05
N ILE A 11 0.20 -10.17 -12.25
CA ILE A 11 -0.13 -9.37 -13.43
C ILE A 11 -1.56 -9.65 -13.91
N SER A 12 -2.02 -10.90 -13.92
CA SER A 12 -3.39 -11.24 -14.32
C SER A 12 -4.43 -10.68 -13.35
N VAL A 13 -4.13 -10.66 -12.06
CA VAL A 13 -4.97 -10.02 -11.04
C VAL A 13 -4.92 -8.49 -11.18
N LEU A 14 -3.77 -7.94 -11.55
CA LEU A 14 -3.55 -6.49 -11.74
C LEU A 14 -4.35 -5.96 -12.94
N LEU A 15 -4.34 -6.64 -14.08
CA LEU A 15 -5.12 -6.25 -15.27
C LEU A 15 -6.62 -6.25 -15.01
N MET A 16 -7.12 -7.12 -14.11
CA MET A 16 -8.51 -7.06 -13.63
C MET A 16 -8.78 -5.86 -12.70
N LEU A 17 -7.75 -5.24 -12.11
CA LEU A 17 -7.89 -4.10 -11.22
C LEU A 17 -8.23 -2.80 -11.96
N PHE A 18 -7.68 -2.60 -13.15
CA PHE A 18 -7.91 -1.40 -13.96
C PHE A 18 -9.18 -1.47 -14.82
N SER A 19 -9.83 -2.63 -14.91
CA SER A 19 -11.15 -2.78 -15.54
C SER A 19 -12.32 -2.54 -14.58
N ALA A 20 -12.07 -2.02 -13.37
CA ALA A 20 -13.14 -1.60 -12.47
C ALA A 20 -13.99 -0.53 -13.15
N SER A 21 -15.27 -0.84 -13.28
CA SER A 21 -16.25 -0.08 -14.01
C SER A 21 -16.23 1.41 -13.67
N SER A 22 -16.44 2.26 -14.68
CA SER A 22 -16.62 3.72 -14.57
C SER A 22 -17.58 4.17 -13.47
N SER A 23 -18.49 3.31 -13.02
CA SER A 23 -19.40 3.55 -11.91
C SER A 23 -18.71 3.56 -10.53
N ALA A 24 -17.72 2.71 -10.28
CA ALA A 24 -16.97 2.74 -9.02
C ALA A 24 -16.05 3.98 -8.94
N GLN A 25 -15.47 4.38 -10.08
CA GLN A 25 -14.70 5.63 -10.16
C GLN A 25 -15.58 6.88 -9.99
N SER A 26 -16.83 6.87 -10.47
CA SER A 26 -17.75 8.01 -10.27
C SER A 26 -18.19 8.11 -8.81
N MET A 27 -18.50 7.00 -8.15
CA MET A 27 -18.85 7.00 -6.73
C MET A 27 -17.70 7.45 -5.81
N LEU A 28 -16.44 7.19 -6.20
CA LEU A 28 -15.27 7.67 -5.46
C LEU A 28 -14.92 9.13 -5.78
N LYS A 29 -15.27 9.65 -6.96
CA LYS A 29 -15.20 11.09 -7.27
C LYS A 29 -16.14 11.93 -6.41
N ASP A 30 -17.32 11.39 -6.08
CA ASP A 30 -18.30 12.05 -5.21
C ASP A 30 -17.99 11.88 -3.71
N MET A 31 -17.22 10.88 -3.34
CA MET A 31 -16.53 10.83 -2.06
C MET A 31 -15.23 11.63 -2.18
N ASP A 32 -15.37 12.98 -2.32
CA ASP A 32 -14.28 13.88 -2.03
C ASP A 32 -13.51 13.29 -0.86
N TYR A 33 -12.19 12.95 -1.02
CA TYR A 33 -11.40 12.30 0.03
C TYR A 33 -11.41 13.18 1.27
N ASN A 34 -12.60 13.28 1.86
CA ASN A 34 -12.87 14.11 2.99
C ASN A 34 -12.42 13.33 4.22
N TYR A 35 -11.12 13.40 4.48
CA TYR A 35 -10.53 12.84 5.68
C TYR A 35 -11.30 13.24 6.95
N LYS A 36 -12.04 14.36 6.92
CA LYS A 36 -12.90 14.77 8.02
C LYS A 36 -14.12 13.86 8.19
N VAL A 37 -14.71 13.39 7.08
CA VAL A 37 -15.80 12.40 7.13
C VAL A 37 -15.29 11.08 7.69
N LEU A 38 -14.11 10.63 7.25
CA LEU A 38 -13.49 9.43 7.77
C LEU A 38 -13.11 9.56 9.24
N GLU A 39 -12.60 10.73 9.67
CA GLU A 39 -12.31 11.05 11.07
C GLU A 39 -13.56 10.91 11.94
N THR A 40 -14.66 11.56 11.55
CA THR A 40 -15.94 11.47 12.26
C THR A 40 -16.47 10.04 12.29
N TRP A 41 -16.31 9.30 11.19
CA TRP A 41 -16.69 7.88 11.16
C TRP A 41 -15.85 7.05 12.15
N MET A 42 -14.55 7.23 12.19
CA MET A 42 -13.63 6.54 13.10
C MET A 42 -13.94 6.82 14.57
N GLU A 43 -14.22 8.08 14.90
CA GLU A 43 -14.62 8.50 16.27
C GLU A 43 -15.87 7.77 16.76
N ASN A 44 -16.83 7.53 15.88
CA ASN A 44 -18.14 6.94 16.23
C ASN A 44 -18.23 5.43 15.99
N ASN A 45 -17.23 4.79 15.35
CA ASN A 45 -17.32 3.40 14.92
C ASN A 45 -16.06 2.58 15.22
N LYS A 46 -15.38 2.85 16.32
CA LYS A 46 -14.14 2.16 16.70
C LYS A 46 -14.28 0.63 16.70
N GLU A 47 -15.36 0.10 17.30
CA GLU A 47 -15.62 -1.34 17.35
C GLU A 47 -15.83 -1.95 15.95
N LYS A 48 -16.47 -1.20 15.04
CA LYS A 48 -16.63 -1.64 13.65
C LYS A 48 -15.28 -1.65 12.93
N TYR A 49 -14.42 -0.66 13.19
CA TYR A 49 -13.07 -0.66 12.64
C TYR A 49 -12.24 -1.85 13.12
N ASP A 50 -12.29 -2.17 14.41
CA ASP A 50 -11.62 -3.33 14.99
C ASP A 50 -12.16 -4.64 14.38
N SER A 51 -13.46 -4.70 14.11
CA SER A 51 -14.09 -5.84 13.42
C SER A 51 -13.60 -5.96 11.96
N LEU A 52 -13.44 -4.83 11.24
CA LEU A 52 -12.85 -4.81 9.88
C LEU A 52 -11.39 -5.29 9.91
N MET A 53 -10.60 -4.86 10.90
CA MET A 53 -9.23 -5.33 11.07
C MET A 53 -9.20 -6.84 11.31
N THR A 54 -10.08 -7.36 12.17
CA THR A 54 -10.20 -8.78 12.44
C THR A 54 -10.59 -9.56 11.17
N LEU A 55 -11.53 -9.03 10.39
CA LEU A 55 -11.93 -9.61 9.11
C LEU A 55 -10.74 -9.66 8.13
N PHE A 56 -10.02 -8.56 7.97
CA PHE A 56 -8.83 -8.48 7.11
C PHE A 56 -7.74 -9.50 7.52
N LEU A 57 -7.55 -9.71 8.82
CA LEU A 57 -6.53 -10.63 9.31
C LEU A 57 -6.92 -12.11 9.16
N ASN A 58 -8.22 -12.44 9.09
CA ASN A 58 -8.70 -13.81 9.15
C ASN A 58 -9.47 -14.27 7.91
N ALA A 59 -9.94 -13.36 7.06
CA ALA A 59 -10.76 -13.68 5.89
C ALA A 59 -9.98 -13.60 4.57
N ASP A 60 -10.57 -14.23 3.55
CA ASP A 60 -10.07 -14.21 2.17
C ASP A 60 -10.93 -13.30 1.27
N THR A 61 -11.84 -12.55 1.86
CA THR A 61 -12.71 -11.58 1.16
C THR A 61 -12.87 -10.31 1.95
N LEU A 62 -12.73 -9.18 1.28
CA LEU A 62 -12.97 -7.86 1.84
C LEU A 62 -13.48 -6.95 0.72
N GLY A 63 -14.56 -6.22 0.98
CA GLY A 63 -15.10 -5.25 0.03
C GLY A 63 -14.16 -4.06 -0.15
N VAL A 64 -14.27 -3.40 -1.30
CA VAL A 64 -13.38 -2.29 -1.62
C VAL A 64 -13.53 -1.09 -0.67
N TYR A 65 -14.75 -0.81 -0.22
CA TYR A 65 -15.03 0.26 0.76
C TYR A 65 -14.51 -0.09 2.16
N GLU A 66 -14.61 -1.36 2.53
CA GLU A 66 -14.03 -1.89 3.76
C GLU A 66 -12.51 -1.78 3.73
N ALA A 67 -11.89 -2.13 2.62
CA ALA A 67 -10.45 -1.98 2.41
C ALA A 67 -10.01 -0.51 2.45
N PHE A 68 -10.80 0.41 1.87
CA PHE A 68 -10.57 1.84 1.95
C PHE A 68 -10.64 2.34 3.40
N THR A 69 -11.73 2.00 4.10
CA THR A 69 -11.91 2.37 5.51
C THR A 69 -10.80 1.81 6.38
N LEU A 70 -10.40 0.57 6.13
CA LEU A 70 -9.32 -0.09 6.84
C LEU A 70 -7.98 0.62 6.64
N TYR A 71 -7.58 0.87 5.39
CA TYR A 71 -6.29 1.46 5.06
C TYR A 71 -6.19 2.92 5.52
N PHE A 72 -7.12 3.78 5.09
CA PHE A 72 -7.05 5.20 5.45
C PHE A 72 -7.47 5.47 6.89
N GLY A 73 -8.42 4.69 7.44
CA GLY A 73 -8.84 4.74 8.83
C GLY A 73 -7.73 4.39 9.82
N TYR A 74 -6.75 3.57 9.41
CA TYR A 74 -5.60 3.22 10.23
C TYR A 74 -4.86 4.47 10.75
N THR A 75 -4.84 5.55 9.98
CA THR A 75 -4.20 6.81 10.36
C THR A 75 -4.85 7.53 11.55
N TYR A 76 -6.03 7.10 11.99
CA TYR A 76 -6.75 7.60 13.17
C TYR A 76 -6.63 6.67 14.38
N THR A 77 -5.83 5.62 14.29
CA THR A 77 -5.56 4.70 15.40
C THR A 77 -4.26 5.06 16.11
N ASP A 78 -4.16 4.70 17.39
CA ASP A 78 -2.94 4.90 18.20
C ASP A 78 -1.76 4.05 17.70
N LYS A 79 -2.02 3.05 16.86
CA LYS A 79 -1.00 2.17 16.28
C LYS A 79 -0.32 2.78 15.05
N TYR A 80 -0.90 3.81 14.44
CA TYR A 80 -0.35 4.40 13.24
C TYR A 80 0.93 5.19 13.51
N GLN A 81 1.97 4.84 12.78
CA GLN A 81 3.27 5.50 12.81
C GLN A 81 3.61 6.03 11.42
N PRO A 82 3.50 7.35 11.17
CA PRO A 82 3.74 7.92 9.85
C PRO A 82 5.16 7.66 9.33
N MET A 83 6.16 7.64 10.22
CA MET A 83 7.57 7.37 9.88
C MET A 83 7.92 5.87 9.84
N TYR A 84 6.90 5.00 9.76
CA TYR A 84 7.16 3.56 9.70
C TYR A 84 7.97 3.20 8.45
N SER A 85 9.01 2.42 8.64
CA SER A 85 9.89 1.94 7.57
C SER A 85 10.16 0.45 7.76
N GLU A 86 10.59 -0.21 6.69
CA GLU A 86 11.03 -1.60 6.71
C GLU A 86 12.16 -1.81 7.72
N ASP A 87 12.07 -2.83 8.56
CA ASP A 87 13.11 -3.17 9.52
C ASP A 87 14.41 -3.55 8.80
N LYS A 88 15.50 -2.87 9.19
CA LYS A 88 16.81 -3.06 8.55
C LYS A 88 17.33 -4.49 8.72
N ALA A 89 17.11 -5.10 9.87
CA ALA A 89 17.59 -6.46 10.12
C ALA A 89 16.79 -7.48 9.27
N ALA A 90 15.48 -7.29 9.13
CA ALA A 90 14.64 -8.10 8.26
C ALA A 90 15.08 -7.98 6.78
N LEU A 91 15.35 -6.76 6.33
CA LEU A 91 15.85 -6.48 4.99
C LEU A 91 17.23 -7.12 4.73
N ASP A 92 18.15 -7.03 5.68
CA ASP A 92 19.48 -7.64 5.59
C ASP A 92 19.40 -9.17 5.48
N LEU A 93 18.54 -9.82 6.27
CA LEU A 93 18.28 -11.25 6.15
C LEU A 93 17.71 -11.63 4.78
N TYR A 94 16.74 -10.83 4.29
CA TYR A 94 16.16 -11.03 2.97
C TYR A 94 17.21 -10.92 1.85
N ASN A 95 18.06 -9.89 1.90
CA ASN A 95 19.10 -9.65 0.89
C ASN A 95 20.20 -10.73 0.93
N LYS A 96 20.49 -11.30 2.10
CA LYS A 96 21.39 -12.45 2.25
C LYS A 96 20.78 -13.78 1.78
N GLY A 97 19.49 -13.79 1.42
CA GLY A 97 18.79 -15.00 0.98
C GLY A 97 18.45 -15.98 2.10
N LEU A 98 18.57 -15.57 3.37
CA LEU A 98 18.21 -16.36 4.56
C LEU A 98 16.69 -16.35 4.73
N ALA A 99 16.01 -17.19 3.94
CA ALA A 99 14.58 -17.11 3.71
C ALA A 99 13.76 -17.37 4.98
N GLU A 100 14.11 -18.39 5.78
CA GLU A 100 13.40 -18.71 7.02
C GLU A 100 13.52 -17.60 8.07
N GLU A 101 14.74 -17.10 8.27
CA GLU A 101 15.01 -16.04 9.24
C GLU A 101 14.36 -14.73 8.82
N ALA A 102 14.43 -14.40 7.52
CA ALA A 102 13.75 -13.24 6.96
C ALA A 102 12.24 -13.36 7.12
N TYR A 103 11.64 -14.53 6.84
CA TYR A 103 10.21 -14.75 7.00
C TYR A 103 9.76 -14.49 8.44
N LYS A 104 10.47 -15.05 9.44
CA LYS A 104 10.19 -14.83 10.86
C LYS A 104 10.35 -13.36 11.27
N ALA A 105 11.34 -12.67 10.72
CA ALA A 105 11.55 -11.25 11.00
C ALA A 105 10.40 -10.39 10.43
N TYR A 106 9.98 -10.65 9.18
CA TYR A 106 8.84 -9.97 8.58
C TYR A 106 7.50 -10.31 9.22
N GLN A 107 7.32 -11.51 9.78
CA GLN A 107 6.13 -11.83 10.58
C GLN A 107 6.02 -10.90 11.81
N LYS A 108 7.12 -10.64 12.51
CA LYS A 108 7.16 -9.68 13.64
C LYS A 108 6.86 -8.25 13.19
N GLU A 109 7.32 -7.85 12.00
CA GLU A 109 6.96 -6.55 11.42
C GLU A 109 5.46 -6.48 11.07
N TYR A 110 4.91 -7.55 10.53
CA TYR A 110 3.50 -7.66 10.22
C TYR A 110 2.60 -7.56 11.47
N GLU A 111 3.01 -8.14 12.60
CA GLU A 111 2.32 -8.01 13.88
C GLU A 111 2.24 -6.55 14.36
N LYS A 112 3.28 -5.76 14.10
CA LYS A 112 3.32 -4.33 14.45
C LYS A 112 2.47 -3.47 13.50
N ASN A 113 2.58 -3.74 12.19
CA ASN A 113 1.85 -3.01 11.16
C ASN A 113 1.36 -3.96 10.05
N PRO A 114 0.15 -4.52 10.20
CA PRO A 114 -0.39 -5.46 9.23
C PRO A 114 -0.80 -4.84 7.89
N LEU A 115 -0.86 -3.51 7.81
CA LEU A 115 -1.27 -2.79 6.60
C LEU A 115 -0.09 -2.29 5.75
N PHE A 116 1.15 -2.58 6.15
CA PHE A 116 2.33 -2.13 5.43
C PHE A 116 2.55 -2.96 4.16
N LEU A 117 2.32 -2.38 2.98
CA LEU A 117 2.33 -3.09 1.70
C LEU A 117 3.64 -3.85 1.45
N ARG A 118 4.77 -3.22 1.77
CA ARG A 118 6.08 -3.84 1.55
C ARG A 118 6.25 -5.13 2.36
N THR A 119 5.86 -5.11 3.63
CA THR A 119 5.90 -6.30 4.50
C THR A 119 5.01 -7.42 3.96
N LEU A 120 3.80 -7.10 3.51
CA LEU A 120 2.89 -8.07 2.91
C LEU A 120 3.50 -8.72 1.66
N LEU A 121 4.09 -7.93 0.77
CA LEU A 121 4.74 -8.45 -0.44
C LEU A 121 5.96 -9.32 -0.08
N ARG A 122 6.79 -8.90 0.90
CA ARG A 122 7.93 -9.71 1.37
C ARG A 122 7.49 -11.06 1.93
N LEU A 123 6.45 -11.04 2.78
CA LEU A 123 5.89 -12.28 3.35
C LEU A 123 5.30 -13.19 2.28
N ALA A 124 4.58 -12.64 1.30
CA ALA A 124 4.05 -13.43 0.18
C ALA A 124 5.17 -14.14 -0.59
N MET A 125 6.23 -13.40 -0.94
CA MET A 125 7.37 -13.94 -1.69
C MET A 125 8.18 -14.96 -0.90
N LEU A 126 8.39 -14.71 0.40
CA LEU A 126 9.13 -15.62 1.27
C LEU A 126 8.33 -16.89 1.56
N ALA A 127 7.04 -16.78 1.84
CA ALA A 127 6.14 -17.92 2.04
C ALA A 127 6.11 -18.83 0.79
N ASP A 128 6.01 -18.24 -0.40
CA ASP A 128 6.08 -19.00 -1.64
C ASP A 128 7.42 -19.72 -1.82
N LYS A 129 8.54 -19.01 -1.57
CA LYS A 129 9.88 -19.58 -1.64
C LYS A 129 10.09 -20.75 -0.67
N LEU A 130 9.44 -20.70 0.50
CA LEU A 130 9.52 -21.72 1.55
C LEU A 130 8.51 -22.87 1.35
N GLY A 131 7.62 -22.77 0.36
CA GLY A 131 6.58 -23.76 0.10
C GLY A 131 5.33 -23.60 0.96
N TYR A 132 5.16 -22.49 1.65
CA TYR A 132 3.99 -22.16 2.48
C TYR A 132 2.89 -21.55 1.60
N ALA A 133 2.31 -22.37 0.72
CA ALA A 133 1.44 -21.89 -0.35
C ALA A 133 0.18 -21.16 0.15
N GLU A 134 -0.44 -21.64 1.23
CA GLU A 134 -1.65 -21.02 1.77
C GLU A 134 -1.36 -19.68 2.46
N GLU A 135 -0.25 -19.57 3.19
CA GLU A 135 0.21 -18.31 3.76
C GLU A 135 0.56 -17.29 2.65
N SER A 136 1.24 -17.75 1.59
CA SER A 136 1.54 -16.90 0.43
C SER A 136 0.26 -16.32 -0.16
N LYS A 137 -0.77 -17.14 -0.42
CA LYS A 137 -2.07 -16.68 -0.94
C LYS A 137 -2.72 -15.64 -0.03
N LYS A 138 -2.70 -15.85 1.28
CA LYS A 138 -3.26 -14.88 2.26
C LYS A 138 -2.54 -13.53 2.20
N TYR A 139 -1.21 -13.53 2.14
CA TYR A 139 -0.46 -12.28 2.05
C TYR A 139 -0.65 -11.60 0.69
N VAL A 140 -0.72 -12.34 -0.40
CA VAL A 140 -1.06 -11.81 -1.73
C VAL A 140 -2.45 -11.17 -1.71
N PHE A 141 -3.46 -11.85 -1.16
CA PHE A 141 -4.81 -11.31 -1.02
C PHE A 141 -4.80 -9.97 -0.29
N ARG A 142 -4.15 -9.90 0.88
CA ARG A 142 -4.06 -8.67 1.70
C ARG A 142 -3.34 -7.55 0.96
N PHE A 143 -2.22 -7.84 0.32
CA PHE A 143 -1.47 -6.89 -0.49
C PHE A 143 -2.34 -6.33 -1.62
N VAL A 144 -3.00 -7.19 -2.38
CA VAL A 144 -3.86 -6.79 -3.51
C VAL A 144 -5.06 -5.98 -3.02
N THR A 145 -5.68 -6.37 -1.92
CA THR A 145 -6.84 -5.69 -1.33
C THR A 145 -6.52 -4.26 -0.93
N LEU A 146 -5.39 -4.03 -0.24
CA LEU A 146 -4.96 -2.68 0.12
C LEU A 146 -4.51 -1.87 -1.10
N SER A 147 -3.78 -2.50 -2.03
CA SER A 147 -3.37 -1.83 -3.27
C SER A 147 -4.57 -1.37 -4.10
N LYS A 148 -5.67 -2.15 -4.11
CA LYS A 148 -6.93 -1.73 -4.72
C LYS A 148 -7.50 -0.47 -4.07
N ALA A 149 -7.56 -0.43 -2.74
CA ALA A 149 -8.04 0.74 -2.01
C ALA A 149 -7.22 2.00 -2.35
N ILE A 150 -5.90 1.87 -2.43
CA ILE A 150 -5.00 2.95 -2.82
C ILE A 150 -5.24 3.34 -4.29
N GLY A 151 -5.27 2.39 -5.21
CA GLY A 151 -5.46 2.63 -6.64
C GLY A 151 -6.80 3.27 -7.00
N LEU A 152 -7.84 3.06 -6.17
CA LEU A 152 -9.11 3.75 -6.35
C LEU A 152 -9.07 5.22 -5.89
N SER A 153 -8.07 5.61 -5.12
CA SER A 153 -7.92 6.97 -4.63
C SER A 153 -7.45 7.97 -5.71
N GLY A 154 -6.84 7.48 -6.76
CA GLY A 154 -6.32 8.29 -7.87
C GLY A 154 -5.52 7.45 -8.84
N ASP A 155 -5.14 8.03 -9.95
CA ASP A 155 -4.34 7.40 -11.00
C ASP A 155 -2.86 7.85 -10.99
N ALA A 156 -2.47 8.54 -9.93
CA ALA A 156 -1.16 9.17 -9.75
C ALA A 156 -0.85 10.25 -10.80
N SER A 157 -1.84 10.82 -11.48
CA SER A 157 -1.70 12.03 -12.27
C SER A 157 -1.71 13.28 -11.37
N LYS A 158 -1.36 14.43 -11.94
CA LYS A 158 -1.43 15.72 -11.26
C LYS A 158 -2.87 16.10 -10.90
N GLU A 159 -3.81 15.77 -11.78
CA GLU A 159 -5.24 16.06 -11.63
C GLU A 159 -5.93 15.12 -10.64
N HIS A 160 -5.43 13.89 -10.52
CA HIS A 160 -5.95 12.84 -9.67
C HIS A 160 -4.83 12.11 -8.91
N PRO A 161 -4.17 12.80 -7.95
CA PRO A 161 -3.08 12.21 -7.18
C PRO A 161 -3.55 10.99 -6.40
N MET A 162 -2.72 9.96 -6.35
CA MET A 162 -3.02 8.77 -5.57
C MET A 162 -2.73 9.03 -4.09
N HIS A 163 -3.69 8.73 -3.21
CA HIS A 163 -3.51 8.94 -1.77
C HIS A 163 -2.77 7.78 -1.12
N VAL A 164 -1.80 8.09 -0.27
CA VAL A 164 -1.06 7.10 0.53
C VAL A 164 -0.92 7.54 1.98
N ILE A 165 -0.74 6.58 2.89
CA ILE A 165 -0.55 6.86 4.31
C ILE A 165 0.92 6.80 4.76
N CYS A 166 1.81 6.35 3.90
CA CYS A 166 3.26 6.37 4.17
C CYS A 166 4.06 6.40 2.86
N VAL A 167 5.24 6.98 2.90
CA VAL A 167 6.14 7.10 1.75
C VAL A 167 6.53 5.75 1.11
N PRO A 168 6.80 4.67 1.85
CA PRO A 168 7.08 3.38 1.23
C PRO A 168 5.98 2.84 0.33
N ASP A 169 4.70 3.19 0.58
CA ASP A 169 3.59 2.74 -0.25
C ASP A 169 3.58 3.43 -1.62
N GLU A 170 4.10 4.67 -1.75
CA GLU A 170 4.31 5.33 -3.05
C GLU A 170 5.15 4.45 -3.99
N TYR A 171 6.29 3.97 -3.48
CA TYR A 171 7.19 3.12 -4.25
C TYR A 171 6.61 1.74 -4.54
N MET A 172 5.72 1.23 -3.67
CA MET A 172 5.00 -0.01 -3.95
C MET A 172 3.97 0.19 -5.06
N MET A 173 3.21 1.28 -5.01
CA MET A 173 2.24 1.62 -6.05
C MET A 173 2.92 1.96 -7.37
N LEU A 174 4.07 2.66 -7.37
CA LEU A 174 4.86 2.89 -8.57
C LEU A 174 5.23 1.60 -9.28
N LYS A 175 5.71 0.59 -8.55
CA LYS A 175 6.02 -0.71 -9.15
C LYS A 175 4.81 -1.34 -9.82
N MET A 176 3.63 -1.17 -9.23
CA MET A 176 2.38 -1.68 -9.79
C MET A 176 1.94 -0.90 -11.02
N ILE A 177 1.94 0.44 -10.95
CA ILE A 177 1.53 1.33 -12.05
C ILE A 177 2.45 1.17 -13.27
N THR A 178 3.74 0.95 -13.04
CA THR A 178 4.73 0.75 -14.10
C THR A 178 4.86 -0.70 -14.55
N ASP A 179 3.99 -1.58 -14.09
CA ASP A 179 4.05 -3.03 -14.37
C ASP A 179 5.44 -3.63 -14.05
N PHE A 180 6.02 -3.21 -12.91
CA PHE A 180 7.37 -3.57 -12.49
C PHE A 180 8.47 -3.24 -13.52
N ALA A 181 8.19 -2.34 -14.46
CA ALA A 181 9.21 -1.84 -15.38
C ALA A 181 10.37 -1.19 -14.61
N ALA A 182 11.57 -1.31 -15.15
CA ALA A 182 12.73 -0.64 -14.58
C ALA A 182 12.65 0.87 -14.87
N TYR A 183 13.05 1.67 -13.89
CA TYR A 183 13.13 3.11 -14.00
C TYR A 183 14.26 3.67 -13.13
N ASP A 184 14.74 4.86 -13.51
CA ASP A 184 15.68 5.64 -12.70
C ASP A 184 14.94 6.85 -12.11
N THR A 185 15.03 7.04 -10.80
CA THR A 185 14.48 8.21 -10.13
C THR A 185 15.31 9.44 -10.49
N GLN A 186 14.71 10.40 -11.18
CA GLN A 186 15.35 11.65 -11.60
C GLN A 186 15.18 12.75 -10.55
N GLY A 187 14.16 12.67 -9.72
CA GLY A 187 13.91 13.62 -8.65
C GLY A 187 12.66 13.30 -7.87
N GLN A 188 12.58 13.92 -6.70
CA GLN A 188 11.42 13.90 -5.81
C GLN A 188 11.22 15.31 -5.26
N SER A 189 10.00 15.80 -5.24
CA SER A 189 9.67 17.13 -4.75
C SER A 189 8.29 17.15 -4.11
N LEU A 190 8.16 17.98 -3.05
CA LEU A 190 6.88 18.22 -2.42
C LEU A 190 6.21 19.43 -3.08
N VAL A 191 5.03 19.24 -3.67
CA VAL A 191 4.24 20.29 -4.32
C VAL A 191 2.86 20.35 -3.66
N GLY A 192 2.65 21.38 -2.82
CA GLY A 192 1.44 21.44 -1.98
C GLY A 192 1.40 20.27 -1.01
N SER A 193 0.34 19.46 -1.09
CA SER A 193 0.18 18.23 -0.29
C SER A 193 0.60 16.96 -1.02
N CYS A 194 1.23 17.09 -2.19
CA CYS A 194 1.62 15.94 -3.00
C CYS A 194 3.13 15.77 -3.04
N ASP A 195 3.57 14.53 -2.85
CA ASP A 195 4.91 14.09 -3.23
C ASP A 195 4.91 13.74 -4.73
N VAL A 196 5.84 14.33 -5.48
CA VAL A 196 5.95 14.18 -6.93
C VAL A 196 7.24 13.46 -7.26
N LEU A 197 7.10 12.26 -7.80
CA LEU A 197 8.21 11.42 -8.20
C LEU A 197 8.40 11.49 -9.71
N LYS A 198 9.58 11.96 -10.12
CA LYS A 198 9.97 12.07 -11.52
C LYS A 198 10.86 10.90 -11.92
N LEU A 199 10.39 10.08 -12.83
CA LEU A 199 11.04 8.84 -13.24
C LEU A 199 11.44 8.87 -14.70
N LYS A 200 12.63 8.35 -15.02
CA LYS A 200 13.02 8.02 -16.39
C LYS A 200 12.79 6.53 -16.61
N MET A 201 11.90 6.19 -17.51
CA MET A 201 11.58 4.81 -17.85
C MET A 201 12.72 4.16 -18.62
N ALA A 202 13.03 2.90 -18.31
CA ALA A 202 14.14 2.20 -18.96
C ALA A 202 13.78 1.65 -20.34
N ASP A 203 12.51 1.40 -20.60
CA ASP A 203 12.00 0.82 -21.84
C ASP A 203 11.97 1.80 -23.02
N ASP A 204 11.51 3.04 -22.79
CA ASP A 204 11.31 4.05 -23.82
C ASP A 204 12.11 5.35 -23.58
N GLY A 205 12.81 5.46 -22.44
CA GLY A 205 13.56 6.65 -22.04
C GLY A 205 12.69 7.86 -21.69
N SER A 206 11.37 7.72 -21.69
CA SER A 206 10.45 8.80 -21.36
C SER A 206 10.59 9.25 -19.91
N ILE A 207 10.34 10.53 -19.67
CA ILE A 207 10.27 11.07 -18.31
C ILE A 207 8.79 11.19 -17.94
N ARG A 208 8.41 10.56 -16.83
CA ARG A 208 7.04 10.57 -16.31
C ARG A 208 7.03 11.10 -14.89
N GLU A 209 5.97 11.80 -14.51
CA GLU A 209 5.73 12.29 -13.17
C GLU A 209 4.56 11.54 -12.56
N TYR A 210 4.73 11.12 -11.31
CA TYR A 210 3.71 10.43 -10.52
C TYR A 210 3.45 11.21 -9.25
N TRP A 211 2.18 11.50 -8.98
CA TRP A 211 1.72 12.37 -7.93
C TRP A 211 1.04 11.56 -6.83
N PHE A 212 1.56 11.68 -5.60
CA PHE A 212 1.00 11.02 -4.43
C PHE A 212 0.55 12.04 -3.40
N ASN A 213 -0.71 12.00 -3.01
CA ASN A 213 -1.23 12.87 -1.95
C ASN A 213 -0.81 12.31 -0.59
N VAL A 214 0.01 13.04 0.11
CA VAL A 214 0.60 12.71 1.42
C VAL A 214 0.08 13.62 2.54
N SER A 215 -1.00 14.36 2.31
CA SER A 215 -1.58 15.30 3.26
C SER A 215 -1.87 14.66 4.61
N ARG A 216 -2.43 13.44 4.61
CA ARG A 216 -2.76 12.73 5.84
C ARG A 216 -1.51 12.33 6.64
N TYR A 217 -0.49 11.84 5.97
CA TYR A 217 0.81 11.53 6.55
C TYR A 217 1.39 12.76 7.28
N PHE A 218 1.45 13.92 6.58
CA PHE A 218 1.97 15.15 7.17
C PHE A 218 1.11 15.68 8.31
N ALA A 219 -0.21 15.61 8.22
CA ALA A 219 -1.10 16.06 9.28
C ALA A 219 -0.86 15.31 10.60
N VAL A 220 -0.64 13.99 10.55
CA VAL A 220 -0.33 13.21 11.77
C VAL A 220 1.08 13.49 12.26
N MET A 221 2.06 13.60 11.35
CA MET A 221 3.44 13.90 11.71
C MET A 221 3.55 15.27 12.41
N GLN A 222 2.86 16.30 11.92
CA GLN A 222 2.84 17.61 12.55
C GLN A 222 2.22 17.57 13.96
N LYS A 223 1.11 16.84 14.14
CA LYS A 223 0.53 16.63 15.47
C LYS A 223 1.56 16.02 16.45
N GLN A 224 2.26 14.96 16.03
CA GLN A 224 3.25 14.28 16.85
C GLN A 224 4.47 15.16 17.20
N LEU A 225 4.89 16.06 16.31
CA LEU A 225 6.00 16.98 16.55
C LEU A 225 5.60 18.13 17.48
N ASN A 226 4.36 18.61 17.42
CA ASN A 226 3.87 19.70 18.25
C ASN A 226 3.54 19.27 19.70
N PHE A 227 3.49 17.98 19.98
CA PHE A 227 3.29 17.44 21.35
C PHE A 227 4.60 17.13 22.09
N LYS A 228 5.77 17.46 21.51
CA LYS A 228 7.08 17.41 22.16
C LYS A 228 7.58 18.80 22.53
#